data_6d6ba58a1085317975818633bb4d5571
#
_entry.id   6d6ba58a1085317975818633bb4d5571
#
_cell.length_a   1.000
_cell.length_b   1.000
_cell.length_c   1.000
_cell.angle_alpha   90.00
_cell.angle_beta   90.00
_cell.angle_gamma   90.00
#
_symmetry.space_group_name_H-M   'P 1'
#
loop_
_entity.id
_entity.type
_entity.pdbx_description
1 polymer ?
#
loop_
_entity_poly.entity_id
_entity_poly.type
_entity_poly.pdbx_seq_one_letter_code
_entity_poly.pdbx_strand_id
1 'polypeptide(L)'
;MILRWIIALALVISQLTSGCTLPQREKTWTVMSWNVQNLFDGIDDNTEYPEFDPGSDAWSERLYLRRLERTAEVIRNSVPGAADLLILQELEKPEILDDLADDLLRNMDYHWRLGISGYSIIRCGILSRYPIHSVEVVDCGFYNSRPLRPVLSFTVDAPGGAIRVFALHWKSPNNGRTITESTRFKEASIVRNLVEPLLRQNESAKILIIGDLNTPGDGKIKPAALAPWPPKPNEPRAALFRSEIREGVGLHDNGIVFFDPDPNPVLGAPGTYWYQNDWDRPDRALLSRGLIDGSGLVLELCRTGAPEIIGDTLGRPKRWYSDKEEGYSDHLPLVLEFRVQNE
;
A
#
# COMPACT_ATOMS: atom_id res chain seq x y z
N MET A 1 -55.33 -3.56 45.78
CA MET A 1 -54.12 -4.41 45.73
C MET A 1 -53.43 -4.42 44.35
N ILE A 2 -54.12 -4.21 43.25
CA ILE A 2 -53.60 -4.25 41.89
C ILE A 2 -52.74 -2.99 41.52
N LEU A 3 -53.04 -1.85 42.11
CA LEU A 3 -52.34 -0.58 41.77
C LEU A 3 -50.89 -0.52 42.34
N ARG A 4 -50.58 -1.23 43.41
CA ARG A 4 -49.23 -1.25 44.02
C ARG A 4 -48.22 -2.11 43.23
N TRP A 5 -48.68 -3.07 42.46
CA TRP A 5 -47.81 -3.94 41.66
C TRP A 5 -47.37 -3.31 40.30
N ILE A 6 -48.21 -2.41 39.76
CA ILE A 6 -47.90 -1.72 38.52
C ILE A 6 -46.80 -0.68 38.74
N ILE A 7 -46.74 -0.01 39.90
CA ILE A 7 -45.69 0.98 40.23
C ILE A 7 -44.34 0.29 40.49
N ALA A 8 -44.37 -0.90 41.11
CA ALA A 8 -43.14 -1.68 41.34
C ALA A 8 -42.54 -2.20 40.03
N LEU A 9 -43.37 -2.59 39.07
CA LEU A 9 -42.89 -3.09 37.75
C LEU A 9 -42.33 -1.95 36.87
N ALA A 10 -42.91 -0.76 36.93
CA ALA A 10 -42.42 0.42 36.21
C ALA A 10 -41.08 0.92 36.75
N LEU A 11 -40.83 0.79 38.07
CA LEU A 11 -39.54 1.18 38.68
C LEU A 11 -38.41 0.18 38.39
N VAL A 12 -38.72 -1.09 38.23
CA VAL A 12 -37.73 -2.13 37.85
C VAL A 12 -37.33 -2.00 36.38
N ILE A 13 -38.27 -1.63 35.50
CA ILE A 13 -37.97 -1.42 34.07
C ILE A 13 -37.16 -0.14 33.85
N SER A 14 -37.36 0.93 34.67
CA SER A 14 -36.56 2.16 34.56
C SER A 14 -35.13 2.01 35.04
N GLN A 15 -34.79 0.98 35.83
CA GLN A 15 -33.41 0.73 36.28
C GLN A 15 -32.63 -0.20 35.33
N LEU A 16 -33.29 -0.88 34.41
CA LEU A 16 -32.63 -1.76 33.43
C LEU A 16 -32.24 -1.05 32.13
N THR A 17 -32.59 0.24 31.96
CA THR A 17 -32.18 1.03 30.78
C THR A 17 -30.94 1.91 31.03
N SER A 18 -30.34 1.83 32.22
CA SER A 18 -29.11 2.56 32.52
C SER A 18 -27.91 1.70 32.19
N GLY A 19 -27.31 1.91 31.01
CA GLY A 19 -25.92 1.57 30.81
C GLY A 19 -25.54 0.47 29.84
N CYS A 20 -26.29 0.22 28.79
CA CYS A 20 -25.70 -0.42 27.62
C CYS A 20 -25.35 0.69 26.60
N THR A 21 -24.33 1.48 26.88
CA THR A 21 -23.64 2.19 25.82
C THR A 21 -23.02 1.10 24.96
N LEU A 22 -23.57 0.89 23.75
CA LEU A 22 -22.88 0.10 22.75
C LEU A 22 -21.43 0.63 22.70
N PRO A 23 -20.42 -0.24 22.71
CA PRO A 23 -19.05 0.22 22.62
C PRO A 23 -18.96 1.07 21.36
N GLN A 24 -18.56 2.33 21.52
CA GLN A 24 -18.36 3.25 20.41
C GLN A 24 -17.35 2.55 19.50
N ARG A 25 -17.76 2.24 18.26
CA ARG A 25 -16.89 1.54 17.31
C ARG A 25 -15.61 2.37 17.20
N GLU A 26 -14.49 1.80 17.58
CA GLU A 26 -13.20 2.50 17.48
C GLU A 26 -13.02 2.98 16.05
N LYS A 27 -12.64 4.24 15.90
CA LYS A 27 -12.43 4.83 14.57
C LYS A 27 -11.17 4.21 13.97
N THR A 28 -11.30 3.59 12.82
CA THR A 28 -10.19 3.01 12.09
C THR A 28 -9.81 3.88 10.90
N TRP A 29 -8.55 3.82 10.50
CA TRP A 29 -8.03 4.36 9.26
C TRP A 29 -7.30 3.27 8.50
N THR A 30 -7.59 3.10 7.23
CA THR A 30 -7.15 1.96 6.43
C THR A 30 -6.35 2.40 5.22
N VAL A 31 -5.26 1.70 4.95
CA VAL A 31 -4.40 1.89 3.77
C VAL A 31 -4.34 0.60 2.98
N MET A 32 -4.48 0.70 1.68
CA MET A 32 -4.28 -0.42 0.76
C MET A 32 -3.24 -0.04 -0.30
N SER A 33 -2.23 -0.88 -0.47
CA SER A 33 -1.27 -0.80 -1.57
C SER A 33 -1.41 -2.01 -2.47
N TRP A 34 -1.43 -1.81 -3.79
CA TRP A 34 -1.60 -2.92 -4.72
C TRP A 34 -0.96 -2.66 -6.07
N ASN A 35 -0.06 -3.54 -6.47
CA ASN A 35 0.40 -3.64 -7.85
C ASN A 35 -0.71 -4.31 -8.68
N VAL A 36 -1.31 -3.56 -9.62
CA VAL A 36 -2.45 -4.01 -10.41
C VAL A 36 -2.06 -4.79 -11.67
N GLN A 37 -0.79 -5.05 -11.87
CA GLN A 37 -0.25 -5.75 -13.06
C GLN A 37 -0.60 -5.04 -14.37
N ASN A 38 0.08 -3.91 -14.67
CA ASN A 38 -0.02 -3.20 -15.96
C ASN A 38 -1.47 -2.83 -16.35
N LEU A 39 -2.04 -1.84 -15.69
CA LEU A 39 -3.35 -1.29 -16.05
C LEU A 39 -3.18 -0.16 -17.08
N PHE A 40 -3.38 -0.51 -18.33
CA PHE A 40 -3.35 0.37 -19.49
C PHE A 40 -4.78 0.70 -19.92
N ASP A 41 -5.00 1.92 -20.43
CA ASP A 41 -6.29 2.28 -21.02
C ASP A 41 -6.44 1.74 -22.45
N GLY A 42 -7.49 2.13 -23.13
CA GLY A 42 -7.77 1.67 -24.52
C GLY A 42 -7.36 2.69 -25.60
N ILE A 43 -6.55 3.70 -25.25
CA ILE A 43 -6.12 4.77 -26.14
C ILE A 43 -4.68 4.54 -26.56
N ASP A 44 -4.41 4.54 -27.87
CA ASP A 44 -3.06 4.42 -28.43
C ASP A 44 -2.31 5.74 -28.30
N ASP A 45 -1.41 5.83 -27.33
CA ASP A 45 -0.51 6.96 -27.11
C ASP A 45 0.90 6.73 -27.70
N ASN A 46 1.14 5.58 -28.30
CA ASN A 46 2.44 5.12 -28.82
C ASN A 46 3.53 5.00 -27.72
N THR A 47 3.13 4.82 -26.46
CA THR A 47 4.03 4.66 -25.32
C THR A 47 3.85 3.34 -24.60
N GLU A 48 2.84 2.55 -24.98
CA GLU A 48 2.41 1.30 -24.37
C GLU A 48 3.44 0.19 -24.55
N TYR A 49 3.33 -0.83 -23.70
CA TYR A 49 4.01 -2.09 -24.00
C TYR A 49 3.31 -2.80 -25.16
N PRO A 50 4.04 -3.56 -26.01
CA PRO A 50 3.44 -4.20 -27.19
C PRO A 50 2.20 -5.06 -26.90
N GLU A 51 2.12 -5.66 -25.73
CA GLU A 51 0.99 -6.47 -25.27
C GLU A 51 -0.23 -5.64 -24.81
N PHE A 52 -0.08 -4.33 -24.68
CA PHE A 52 -1.13 -3.39 -24.28
C PHE A 52 -1.34 -2.27 -25.33
N ASP A 53 -0.84 -2.47 -26.55
CA ASP A 53 -0.97 -1.52 -27.66
C ASP A 53 -2.32 -1.71 -28.36
N PRO A 54 -3.23 -0.71 -28.29
CA PRO A 54 -4.54 -0.77 -28.95
C PRO A 54 -4.44 -0.80 -30.49
N GLY A 55 -3.33 -0.29 -31.05
CA GLY A 55 -3.08 -0.31 -32.49
C GLY A 55 -2.72 -1.70 -33.05
N SER A 56 -2.44 -2.69 -32.19
CA SER A 56 -1.94 -4.01 -32.58
C SER A 56 -2.94 -5.16 -32.38
N ASP A 57 -4.22 -4.91 -32.17
CA ASP A 57 -5.24 -5.92 -31.78
C ASP A 57 -4.96 -6.69 -30.48
N ALA A 58 -3.84 -6.44 -29.80
CA ALA A 58 -3.47 -7.10 -28.54
C ALA A 58 -4.25 -6.52 -27.35
N TRP A 59 -4.67 -5.28 -27.45
CA TRP A 59 -5.38 -4.56 -26.42
C TRP A 59 -6.59 -3.81 -27.02
N SER A 60 -7.52 -3.35 -26.20
CA SER A 60 -8.70 -2.60 -26.65
C SER A 60 -9.38 -1.92 -25.47
N GLU A 61 -10.19 -0.91 -25.76
CA GLU A 61 -11.09 -0.26 -24.80
C GLU A 61 -11.94 -1.28 -24.02
N ARG A 62 -12.45 -2.32 -24.68
CA ARG A 62 -13.23 -3.37 -24.03
C ARG A 62 -12.42 -4.16 -23.00
N LEU A 63 -11.16 -4.47 -23.31
CA LEU A 63 -10.25 -5.15 -22.36
C LEU A 63 -9.88 -4.25 -21.21
N TYR A 64 -9.64 -2.98 -21.46
CA TYR A 64 -9.43 -1.96 -20.44
C TYR A 64 -10.61 -1.89 -19.46
N LEU A 65 -11.82 -1.69 -19.95
CA LEU A 65 -13.03 -1.62 -19.11
C LEU A 65 -13.20 -2.90 -18.28
N ARG A 66 -12.91 -4.05 -18.87
CA ARG A 66 -12.93 -5.32 -18.13
C ARG A 66 -11.89 -5.37 -17.01
N ARG A 67 -10.68 -4.88 -17.26
CA ARG A 67 -9.62 -4.77 -16.25
C ARG A 67 -9.99 -3.79 -15.15
N LEU A 68 -10.57 -2.66 -15.54
CA LEU A 68 -11.01 -1.63 -14.61
C LEU A 68 -12.10 -2.18 -13.65
N GLU A 69 -13.09 -2.93 -14.17
CA GLU A 69 -14.11 -3.62 -13.37
C GLU A 69 -13.48 -4.60 -12.37
N ARG A 70 -12.52 -5.42 -12.82
CA ARG A 70 -11.80 -6.37 -11.97
C ARG A 70 -10.98 -5.67 -10.88
N THR A 71 -10.34 -4.57 -11.24
CA THR A 71 -9.60 -3.74 -10.28
C THR A 71 -10.53 -3.18 -9.21
N ALA A 72 -11.65 -2.61 -9.60
CA ALA A 72 -12.65 -2.08 -8.69
C ALA A 72 -13.29 -3.19 -7.79
N GLU A 73 -13.51 -4.39 -8.33
CA GLU A 73 -14.00 -5.55 -7.58
C GLU A 73 -13.05 -5.89 -6.42
N VAL A 74 -11.75 -5.96 -6.67
CA VAL A 74 -10.74 -6.24 -5.65
C VAL A 74 -10.69 -5.13 -4.60
N ILE A 75 -10.70 -3.87 -5.02
CA ILE A 75 -10.68 -2.71 -4.12
C ILE A 75 -11.88 -2.75 -3.15
N ARG A 76 -13.10 -2.99 -3.65
CA ARG A 76 -14.32 -3.06 -2.83
C ARG A 76 -14.33 -4.21 -1.83
N ASN A 77 -13.68 -5.32 -2.17
CA ASN A 77 -13.71 -6.54 -1.35
C ASN A 77 -12.48 -6.71 -0.45
N SER A 78 -11.42 -5.92 -0.64
CA SER A 78 -10.23 -6.00 0.21
C SER A 78 -10.44 -5.41 1.60
N VAL A 79 -11.25 -4.35 1.71
CA VAL A 79 -11.57 -3.66 2.96
C VAL A 79 -13.06 -3.34 2.96
N PRO A 80 -13.81 -3.61 4.03
CA PRO A 80 -15.22 -3.21 4.14
C PRO A 80 -15.41 -1.71 3.93
N GLY A 81 -16.13 -1.32 2.87
CA GLY A 81 -16.32 0.06 2.48
C GLY A 81 -15.13 0.67 1.71
N ALA A 82 -14.18 -0.13 1.26
CA ALA A 82 -12.90 0.21 0.65
C ALA A 82 -11.92 0.97 1.59
N ALA A 83 -10.63 1.02 1.22
CA ALA A 83 -9.60 1.66 2.04
C ALA A 83 -9.74 3.20 2.03
N ASP A 84 -9.30 3.86 3.09
CA ASP A 84 -9.30 5.33 3.19
C ASP A 84 -8.22 5.97 2.31
N LEU A 85 -7.09 5.29 2.17
CA LEU A 85 -5.99 5.63 1.28
C LEU A 85 -5.66 4.42 0.41
N LEU A 86 -5.76 4.58 -0.91
CA LEU A 86 -5.45 3.57 -1.90
C LEU A 86 -4.23 3.99 -2.70
N ILE A 87 -3.24 3.11 -2.80
CA ILE A 87 -1.99 3.33 -3.53
C ILE A 87 -1.85 2.21 -4.55
N LEU A 88 -1.98 2.54 -5.83
CA LEU A 88 -1.90 1.60 -6.93
C LEU A 88 -0.55 1.73 -7.64
N GLN A 89 0.07 0.62 -7.99
CA GLN A 89 1.26 0.57 -8.84
C GLN A 89 0.88 0.00 -10.20
N GLU A 90 1.66 0.36 -11.22
CA GLU A 90 1.50 -0.08 -12.62
C GLU A 90 0.28 0.51 -13.33
N LEU A 91 -0.06 1.75 -13.04
CA LEU A 91 -0.98 2.52 -13.86
C LEU A 91 -0.23 3.17 -15.03
N GLU A 92 -0.80 3.14 -16.21
CA GLU A 92 -0.25 3.80 -17.38
C GLU A 92 -0.29 5.32 -17.24
N LYS A 93 -1.44 5.88 -16.84
CA LYS A 93 -1.65 7.32 -16.73
C LYS A 93 -2.61 7.70 -15.59
N PRO A 94 -2.61 8.99 -15.17
CA PRO A 94 -3.43 9.46 -14.06
C PRO A 94 -4.94 9.35 -14.30
N GLU A 95 -5.40 9.46 -15.54
CA GLU A 95 -6.81 9.48 -15.95
C GLU A 95 -7.53 8.18 -15.55
N ILE A 96 -6.79 7.07 -15.46
CA ILE A 96 -7.32 5.79 -14.94
C ILE A 96 -7.87 5.93 -13.51
N LEU A 97 -7.31 6.86 -12.71
CA LEU A 97 -7.85 7.14 -11.37
C LEU A 97 -9.22 7.80 -11.42
N ASP A 98 -9.46 8.64 -12.44
CA ASP A 98 -10.75 9.29 -12.67
C ASP A 98 -11.80 8.25 -13.07
N ASP A 99 -11.48 7.38 -14.02
CA ASP A 99 -12.37 6.28 -14.44
C ASP A 99 -12.72 5.35 -13.27
N LEU A 100 -11.74 5.01 -12.43
CA LEU A 100 -11.99 4.22 -11.22
C LEU A 100 -12.90 4.95 -10.23
N ALA A 101 -12.58 6.20 -9.89
CA ALA A 101 -13.25 6.93 -8.83
C ALA A 101 -14.66 7.39 -9.23
N ASP A 102 -14.83 7.91 -10.45
CA ASP A 102 -16.09 8.50 -10.91
C ASP A 102 -17.11 7.46 -11.37
N ASP A 103 -16.65 6.35 -11.96
CA ASP A 103 -17.54 5.35 -12.50
C ASP A 103 -17.76 4.17 -11.55
N LEU A 104 -16.69 3.53 -11.12
CA LEU A 104 -16.77 2.25 -10.43
C LEU A 104 -16.72 2.36 -8.91
N LEU A 105 -16.06 3.38 -8.36
CA LEU A 105 -15.89 3.59 -6.92
C LEU A 105 -16.57 4.89 -6.42
N ARG A 106 -17.53 5.44 -7.17
CA ARG A 106 -18.20 6.73 -6.88
C ARG A 106 -18.78 6.84 -5.47
N ASN A 107 -19.19 5.73 -4.88
CA ASN A 107 -19.77 5.68 -3.54
C ASN A 107 -18.72 5.46 -2.43
N MET A 108 -17.43 5.52 -2.76
CA MET A 108 -16.32 5.27 -1.84
C MET A 108 -15.68 6.55 -1.34
N ASP A 109 -16.19 7.73 -1.72
CA ASP A 109 -15.79 9.07 -1.26
C ASP A 109 -14.33 9.43 -1.54
N TYR A 110 -13.76 8.95 -2.65
CA TYR A 110 -12.41 9.32 -3.09
C TYR A 110 -12.39 10.72 -3.71
N HIS A 111 -12.33 11.75 -2.88
CA HIS A 111 -12.33 13.16 -3.31
C HIS A 111 -10.95 13.66 -3.71
N TRP A 112 -9.89 12.97 -3.28
CA TRP A 112 -8.51 13.35 -3.56
C TRP A 112 -7.85 12.30 -4.44
N ARG A 113 -7.32 12.75 -5.58
CA ARG A 113 -6.65 11.92 -6.57
C ARG A 113 -5.28 12.49 -6.84
N LEU A 114 -4.28 11.65 -6.91
CA LEU A 114 -2.92 12.05 -7.21
C LEU A 114 -2.28 11.03 -8.15
N GLY A 115 -2.05 11.44 -9.36
CA GLY A 115 -1.29 10.73 -10.37
C GLY A 115 -0.24 11.66 -10.97
N ILE A 116 0.71 11.09 -11.67
CA ILE A 116 1.76 11.84 -12.37
C ILE A 116 1.81 11.43 -13.83
N SER A 117 2.09 12.38 -14.70
CA SER A 117 2.35 12.14 -16.12
C SER A 117 3.85 12.14 -16.40
N GLY A 118 4.29 11.42 -17.43
CA GLY A 118 5.70 11.34 -17.80
C GLY A 118 6.51 10.37 -16.94
N TYR A 119 7.81 10.53 -16.89
CA TYR A 119 8.83 9.72 -16.23
C TYR A 119 8.97 8.29 -16.80
N SER A 120 8.06 7.38 -16.49
CA SER A 120 8.09 5.98 -16.94
C SER A 120 6.75 5.59 -17.58
N ILE A 121 6.71 4.44 -18.27
CA ILE A 121 5.50 3.94 -18.94
C ILE A 121 4.40 3.63 -17.90
N ILE A 122 4.77 3.08 -16.75
CA ILE A 122 3.87 2.75 -15.64
C ILE A 122 4.29 3.49 -14.36
N ARG A 123 3.33 3.87 -13.53
CA ARG A 123 3.51 4.75 -12.36
C ARG A 123 2.62 4.36 -11.20
N CYS A 124 2.83 5.05 -10.09
CA CYS A 124 1.92 5.01 -8.95
C CYS A 124 0.77 6.01 -9.15
N GLY A 125 -0.41 5.62 -8.67
CA GLY A 125 -1.58 6.47 -8.54
C GLY A 125 -2.24 6.30 -7.19
N ILE A 126 -2.85 7.39 -6.68
CA ILE A 126 -3.37 7.49 -5.33
C ILE A 126 -4.83 7.94 -5.37
N LEU A 127 -5.69 7.26 -4.62
CA LEU A 127 -7.03 7.71 -4.27
C LEU A 127 -7.12 7.87 -2.75
N SER A 128 -7.71 8.96 -2.28
CA SER A 128 -7.84 9.24 -0.85
C SER A 128 -9.18 9.87 -0.51
N ARG A 129 -9.73 9.51 0.64
CA ARG A 129 -10.86 10.18 1.28
C ARG A 129 -10.44 11.44 2.02
N TYR A 130 -9.16 11.53 2.37
CA TYR A 130 -8.59 12.60 3.17
C TYR A 130 -7.73 13.53 2.31
N PRO A 131 -7.61 14.82 2.69
CA PRO A 131 -6.83 15.78 1.96
C PRO A 131 -5.39 15.32 1.70
N ILE A 132 -4.91 15.55 0.46
CA ILE A 132 -3.53 15.33 0.05
C ILE A 132 -2.89 16.68 -0.25
N HIS A 133 -1.68 16.91 0.28
CA HIS A 133 -0.90 18.11 0.02
C HIS A 133 0.60 17.85 0.06
N SER A 134 1.42 18.89 -0.14
CA SER A 134 2.90 18.82 -0.11
C SER A 134 3.45 17.71 -1.03
N VAL A 135 2.93 17.67 -2.26
CA VAL A 135 3.29 16.65 -3.25
C VAL A 135 4.67 16.94 -3.81
N GLU A 136 5.51 15.92 -3.87
CA GLU A 136 6.83 15.93 -4.49
C GLU A 136 7.02 14.69 -5.35
N VAL A 137 7.58 14.88 -6.54
CA VAL A 137 7.96 13.79 -7.46
C VAL A 137 9.47 13.80 -7.57
N VAL A 138 10.11 12.71 -7.16
CA VAL A 138 11.57 12.62 -7.13
C VAL A 138 12.06 11.63 -8.16
N ASP A 139 12.83 12.11 -9.12
CA ASP A 139 13.44 11.30 -10.18
C ASP A 139 14.47 10.32 -9.60
N CYS A 140 14.34 9.05 -9.94
CA CYS A 140 15.27 7.98 -9.56
C CYS A 140 16.37 7.74 -10.61
N GLY A 141 16.33 8.45 -11.75
CA GLY A 141 17.27 8.32 -12.84
C GLY A 141 16.93 7.16 -13.79
N PHE A 142 17.96 6.47 -14.30
CA PHE A 142 17.81 5.52 -15.39
C PHE A 142 18.44 4.17 -15.06
N TYR A 143 17.85 3.12 -15.65
CA TYR A 143 18.41 1.78 -15.78
C TYR A 143 18.41 1.36 -17.25
N ASN A 144 19.60 1.10 -17.84
CA ASN A 144 19.75 0.76 -19.26
C ASN A 144 19.00 1.72 -20.20
N SER A 145 19.22 3.03 -20.02
CA SER A 145 18.59 4.12 -20.80
C SER A 145 17.07 4.23 -20.67
N ARG A 146 16.43 3.44 -19.82
CA ARG A 146 15.01 3.57 -19.49
C ARG A 146 14.84 4.29 -18.16
N PRO A 147 13.95 5.27 -18.06
CA PRO A 147 13.71 5.95 -16.79
C PRO A 147 13.18 4.98 -15.74
N LEU A 148 13.69 5.12 -14.52
CA LEU A 148 13.14 4.47 -13.35
C LEU A 148 11.84 5.16 -12.94
N ARG A 149 10.99 4.44 -12.22
CA ARG A 149 9.77 5.02 -11.66
C ARG A 149 10.15 5.99 -10.55
N PRO A 150 9.56 7.20 -10.54
CA PRO A 150 9.88 8.18 -9.51
C PRO A 150 9.33 7.80 -8.15
N VAL A 151 9.90 8.37 -7.11
CA VAL A 151 9.27 8.40 -5.78
C VAL A 151 8.14 9.43 -5.84
N LEU A 152 6.92 9.01 -5.53
CA LEU A 152 5.80 9.91 -5.33
C LEU A 152 5.60 10.14 -3.84
N SER A 153 5.92 11.34 -3.36
CA SER A 153 5.85 11.70 -1.96
C SER A 153 4.77 12.75 -1.73
N PHE A 154 3.97 12.58 -0.69
CA PHE A 154 2.87 13.49 -0.34
C PHE A 154 2.54 13.40 1.15
N THR A 155 1.78 14.37 1.64
CA THR A 155 1.19 14.32 2.98
C THR A 155 -0.30 14.07 2.87
N VAL A 156 -0.83 13.16 3.71
CA VAL A 156 -2.28 12.94 3.86
C VAL A 156 -2.71 13.34 5.27
N ASP A 157 -3.82 14.08 5.38
CA ASP A 157 -4.42 14.50 6.66
C ASP A 157 -5.32 13.39 7.22
N ALA A 158 -4.69 12.32 7.72
CA ALA A 158 -5.40 11.19 8.33
C ALA A 158 -6.05 11.56 9.67
N PRO A 159 -7.07 10.81 10.14
CA PRO A 159 -7.79 11.14 11.38
C PRO A 159 -6.92 11.18 12.64
N GLY A 160 -5.76 10.54 12.63
CA GLY A 160 -4.79 10.56 13.74
C GLY A 160 -3.61 11.51 13.51
N GLY A 161 -3.75 12.48 12.60
CA GLY A 161 -2.76 13.49 12.24
C GLY A 161 -2.11 13.27 10.88
N ALA A 162 -1.39 14.29 10.42
CA ALA A 162 -0.74 14.26 9.11
C ALA A 162 0.33 13.17 9.00
N ILE A 163 0.32 12.45 7.89
CA ILE A 163 1.25 11.37 7.59
C ILE A 163 2.01 11.71 6.29
N ARG A 164 3.32 11.68 6.34
CA ARG A 164 4.16 11.76 5.13
C ARG A 164 4.26 10.39 4.49
N VAL A 165 3.76 10.26 3.27
CA VAL A 165 3.73 9.02 2.50
C VAL A 165 4.75 9.07 1.38
N PHE A 166 5.45 7.96 1.17
CA PHE A 166 6.34 7.70 0.03
C PHE A 166 5.80 6.48 -0.71
N ALA A 167 5.10 6.70 -1.81
CA ALA A 167 4.59 5.65 -2.67
C ALA A 167 5.65 5.24 -3.68
N LEU A 168 5.96 3.94 -3.73
CA LEU A 168 7.10 3.39 -4.43
C LEU A 168 6.72 2.24 -5.37
N HIS A 169 7.49 2.14 -6.46
CA HIS A 169 7.55 0.94 -7.28
C HIS A 169 8.98 0.80 -7.82
N TRP A 170 9.82 0.08 -7.09
CA TRP A 170 11.23 -0.07 -7.42
C TRP A 170 11.48 -0.99 -8.61
N LYS A 171 12.75 -0.97 -9.07
CA LYS A 171 13.18 -1.77 -10.21
C LYS A 171 12.91 -3.25 -10.00
N SER A 172 12.10 -3.82 -10.90
CA SER A 172 11.79 -5.24 -10.97
C SER A 172 13.07 -6.09 -11.10
N PRO A 173 13.11 -7.32 -10.52
CA PRO A 173 14.21 -8.25 -10.64
C PRO A 173 14.33 -8.89 -12.05
N ASN A 174 13.51 -8.50 -13.01
CA ASN A 174 13.65 -8.91 -14.42
C ASN A 174 15.07 -8.61 -14.91
N ASN A 175 15.72 -9.58 -15.54
CA ASN A 175 17.15 -9.66 -15.89
C ASN A 175 18.08 -10.14 -14.76
N GLY A 176 17.53 -10.66 -13.66
CA GLY A 176 18.26 -11.24 -12.53
C GLY A 176 18.28 -10.35 -11.29
N ARG A 177 17.94 -10.92 -10.15
CA ARG A 177 17.87 -10.22 -8.86
C ARG A 177 19.18 -9.55 -8.50
N THR A 178 20.30 -10.24 -8.63
CA THR A 178 21.63 -9.72 -8.31
C THR A 178 22.05 -8.56 -9.21
N ILE A 179 21.73 -8.64 -10.51
CA ILE A 179 22.09 -7.59 -11.49
C ILE A 179 21.33 -6.28 -11.19
N THR A 180 20.06 -6.39 -10.79
CA THR A 180 19.20 -5.21 -10.53
C THR A 180 19.26 -4.70 -9.09
N GLU A 181 19.98 -5.40 -8.20
CA GLU A 181 20.05 -5.03 -6.78
C GLU A 181 20.72 -3.67 -6.56
N SER A 182 21.79 -3.38 -7.27
CA SER A 182 22.47 -2.08 -7.18
C SER A 182 21.54 -0.90 -7.55
N THR A 183 20.57 -1.13 -8.44
CA THR A 183 19.57 -0.13 -8.81
C THR A 183 18.58 0.08 -7.66
N ARG A 184 18.01 -0.98 -7.09
CA ARG A 184 17.12 -0.88 -5.91
C ARG A 184 17.82 -0.25 -4.71
N PHE A 185 19.11 -0.54 -4.55
CA PHE A 185 19.94 0.12 -3.56
C PHE A 185 20.02 1.65 -3.77
N LYS A 186 20.20 2.10 -5.01
CA LYS A 186 20.19 3.53 -5.35
C LYS A 186 18.81 4.15 -5.08
N GLU A 187 17.72 3.49 -5.47
CA GLU A 187 16.35 3.93 -5.20
C GLU A 187 16.10 4.06 -3.69
N ALA A 188 16.50 3.06 -2.90
CA ALA A 188 16.40 3.10 -1.44
C ALA A 188 17.23 4.24 -0.81
N SER A 189 18.41 4.52 -1.37
CA SER A 189 19.28 5.63 -0.90
C SER A 189 18.65 7.00 -1.16
N ILE A 190 17.91 7.15 -2.28
CA ILE A 190 17.15 8.37 -2.58
C ILE A 190 16.07 8.55 -1.51
N VAL A 191 15.26 7.52 -1.25
CA VAL A 191 14.19 7.57 -0.22
C VAL A 191 14.78 7.88 1.16
N ARG A 192 15.90 7.26 1.53
CA ARG A 192 16.61 7.58 2.77
C ARG A 192 16.96 9.05 2.88
N ASN A 193 17.53 9.63 1.82
CA ASN A 193 17.93 11.04 1.82
C ASN A 193 16.74 12.00 1.97
N LEU A 194 15.54 11.59 1.55
CA LEU A 194 14.30 12.35 1.75
C LEU A 194 13.76 12.20 3.19
N VAL A 195 13.89 11.03 3.76
CA VAL A 195 13.29 10.69 5.08
C VAL A 195 14.17 11.15 6.25
N GLU A 196 15.49 11.01 6.13
CA GLU A 196 16.43 11.32 7.22
C GLU A 196 16.28 12.75 7.75
N PRO A 197 16.18 13.81 6.93
CA PRO A 197 15.93 15.16 7.42
C PRO A 197 14.63 15.32 8.19
N LEU A 198 13.56 14.64 7.76
CA LEU A 198 12.26 14.67 8.44
C LEU A 198 12.34 14.09 9.84
N LEU A 199 13.01 12.93 9.99
CA LEU A 199 13.20 12.29 11.30
C LEU A 199 14.19 13.07 12.19
N ARG A 200 15.20 13.72 11.60
CA ARG A 200 16.10 14.62 12.38
C ARG A 200 15.36 15.84 12.92
N GLN A 201 14.38 16.35 12.17
CA GLN A 201 13.54 17.47 12.62
C GLN A 201 12.52 17.04 13.68
N ASN A 202 11.94 15.85 13.51
CA ASN A 202 10.94 15.27 14.42
C ASN A 202 11.03 13.73 14.42
N GLU A 203 11.62 13.14 15.46
CA GLU A 203 11.76 11.68 15.60
C GLU A 203 10.42 10.94 15.65
N SER A 204 9.35 11.63 16.07
CA SER A 204 7.98 11.11 16.11
C SER A 204 7.20 11.45 14.84
N ALA A 205 7.84 11.91 13.77
CA ALA A 205 7.17 12.13 12.50
C ALA A 205 6.48 10.85 12.01
N LYS A 206 5.23 10.96 11.59
CA LYS A 206 4.46 9.86 11.01
C LYS A 206 4.86 9.71 9.55
N ILE A 207 5.67 8.69 9.25
CA ILE A 207 6.17 8.41 7.90
C ILE A 207 5.77 6.99 7.51
N LEU A 208 5.15 6.87 6.33
CA LEU A 208 4.79 5.61 5.69
C LEU A 208 5.50 5.50 4.34
N ILE A 209 6.35 4.50 4.19
CA ILE A 209 6.97 4.12 2.91
C ILE A 209 6.28 2.85 2.45
N ILE A 210 5.64 2.86 1.27
CA ILE A 210 4.75 1.77 0.88
C ILE A 210 4.74 1.56 -0.64
N GLY A 211 4.60 0.32 -1.06
CA GLY A 211 4.46 -0.08 -2.45
C GLY A 211 5.20 -1.36 -2.79
N ASP A 212 5.34 -1.62 -4.08
CA ASP A 212 6.13 -2.73 -4.60
C ASP A 212 7.62 -2.37 -4.60
N LEU A 213 8.34 -2.81 -3.57
CA LEU A 213 9.76 -2.58 -3.41
C LEU A 213 10.61 -3.60 -4.20
N ASN A 214 9.99 -4.60 -4.82
CA ASN A 214 10.67 -5.64 -5.60
C ASN A 214 11.85 -6.29 -4.86
N THR A 215 11.76 -6.34 -3.53
CA THR A 215 12.77 -6.92 -2.64
C THR A 215 12.20 -8.13 -1.93
N PRO A 216 12.91 -9.25 -1.84
CA PRO A 216 12.39 -10.44 -1.19
C PRO A 216 12.14 -10.20 0.31
N GLY A 217 11.04 -10.77 0.81
CA GLY A 217 10.66 -10.71 2.22
C GLY A 217 11.28 -11.79 3.11
N ASP A 218 11.76 -12.88 2.53
CA ASP A 218 12.10 -14.13 3.23
C ASP A 218 13.50 -14.19 3.86
N GLY A 219 14.29 -13.17 3.71
CA GLY A 219 15.67 -13.13 4.23
C GLY A 219 16.68 -13.97 3.48
N LYS A 220 16.30 -14.71 2.42
CA LYS A 220 17.23 -15.55 1.63
C LYS A 220 18.17 -14.71 0.78
N ILE A 221 17.70 -13.55 0.29
CA ILE A 221 18.52 -12.53 -0.35
C ILE A 221 18.09 -11.20 0.25
N LYS A 222 18.83 -10.72 1.23
CA LYS A 222 18.60 -9.36 1.79
C LYS A 222 19.28 -8.37 0.87
N PRO A 223 18.57 -7.52 0.12
CA PRO A 223 19.19 -6.42 -0.57
C PRO A 223 19.98 -5.57 0.42
N ALA A 224 21.13 -5.06 0.03
CA ALA A 224 21.91 -4.16 0.88
C ALA A 224 21.08 -2.95 1.35
N ALA A 225 20.06 -2.57 0.58
CA ALA A 225 19.07 -1.54 0.92
C ALA A 225 18.21 -1.90 2.15
N LEU A 226 18.03 -3.19 2.43
CA LEU A 226 17.27 -3.72 3.58
C LEU A 226 18.17 -4.61 4.46
N ALA A 227 19.45 -4.27 4.61
CA ALA A 227 20.44 -5.03 5.38
C ALA A 227 20.09 -5.12 6.86
N PRO A 228 20.56 -6.20 7.56
CA PRO A 228 20.34 -6.36 9.00
C PRO A 228 20.81 -5.17 9.82
N TRP A 229 20.02 -4.82 10.82
CA TRP A 229 20.44 -3.91 11.86
C TRP A 229 21.01 -4.71 13.06
N PRO A 230 22.13 -4.30 13.69
CA PRO A 230 23.04 -3.24 13.23
C PRO A 230 23.84 -3.69 11.99
N PRO A 231 24.28 -2.73 11.14
CA PRO A 231 25.14 -3.04 10.00
C PRO A 231 26.47 -3.63 10.51
N LYS A 232 27.03 -4.59 9.75
CA LYS A 232 28.36 -5.09 10.08
C LYS A 232 29.42 -3.99 9.91
N PRO A 233 30.48 -3.99 10.72
CA PRO A 233 31.62 -3.10 10.49
C PRO A 233 32.11 -3.28 9.03
N ASN A 234 32.26 -2.18 8.30
CA ASN A 234 32.67 -2.11 6.90
C ASN A 234 31.60 -2.40 5.82
N GLU A 235 30.33 -2.64 6.17
CA GLU A 235 29.25 -2.55 5.18
C GLU A 235 29.00 -1.09 4.81
N PRO A 236 28.82 -0.75 3.51
CA PRO A 236 28.52 0.61 3.12
C PRO A 236 27.25 1.06 3.88
N ARG A 237 27.23 2.34 4.30
CA ARG A 237 26.08 2.99 4.98
C ARG A 237 24.88 3.11 4.06
N ALA A 238 24.47 2.00 3.50
CA ALA A 238 23.37 1.92 2.61
C ALA A 238 22.07 2.11 3.36
N ALA A 239 21.10 2.57 2.64
CA ALA A 239 19.74 2.78 3.08
C ALA A 239 19.30 1.71 4.08
N LEU A 240 19.25 2.08 5.33
CA LEU A 240 18.96 1.17 6.42
C LEU A 240 17.46 1.23 6.70
N PHE A 241 16.71 0.57 5.82
CA PHE A 241 15.33 0.27 6.11
C PHE A 241 15.28 -1.12 6.71
N ARG A 242 15.03 -1.19 8.01
CA ARG A 242 14.82 -2.47 8.66
C ARG A 242 14.00 -2.35 9.93
N SER A 243 13.05 -3.23 10.05
CA SER A 243 12.81 -3.97 11.27
C SER A 243 11.60 -4.90 11.15
N GLU A 244 11.79 -6.14 11.47
CA GLU A 244 10.74 -7.13 11.74
C GLU A 244 10.24 -6.98 13.20
N ILE A 245 10.81 -6.04 13.99
CA ILE A 245 10.57 -5.86 15.41
C ILE A 245 10.29 -4.38 15.69
N ARG A 246 9.32 -4.09 16.55
CA ARG A 246 8.99 -2.71 16.96
C ARG A 246 10.07 -2.06 17.82
N GLU A 247 10.96 -2.86 18.41
CA GLU A 247 12.04 -2.38 19.24
C GLU A 247 13.14 -1.71 18.42
N GLY A 248 13.60 -0.55 18.87
CA GLY A 248 14.68 0.20 18.21
C GLY A 248 14.28 0.93 16.92
N VAL A 249 12.98 1.07 16.61
CA VAL A 249 12.53 1.88 15.48
C VAL A 249 12.83 3.36 15.71
N GLY A 250 13.46 4.00 14.73
CA GLY A 250 13.83 5.41 14.79
C GLY A 250 15.13 5.73 14.06
N LEU A 251 15.66 6.93 14.33
CA LEU A 251 16.93 7.40 13.82
C LEU A 251 18.07 6.99 14.75
N HIS A 252 19.14 6.45 14.18
CA HIS A 252 20.35 6.03 14.88
C HIS A 252 21.60 6.59 14.17
N ASP A 253 22.75 6.64 14.85
CA ASP A 253 24.01 7.14 14.30
C ASP A 253 24.40 6.44 12.99
N ASN A 254 24.05 5.17 12.86
CA ASN A 254 24.42 4.34 11.72
C ASN A 254 23.29 4.13 10.72
N GLY A 255 22.10 4.75 10.91
CA GLY A 255 20.99 4.62 9.96
C GLY A 255 19.61 4.79 10.55
N ILE A 256 18.61 4.44 9.75
CA ILE A 256 17.21 4.56 10.10
C ILE A 256 16.59 3.16 10.17
N VAL A 257 15.84 2.90 11.22
CA VAL A 257 15.11 1.65 11.41
C VAL A 257 13.62 1.93 11.31
N PHE A 258 12.95 1.25 10.38
CA PHE A 258 11.50 1.24 10.21
C PHE A 258 10.91 -0.08 10.65
N PHE A 259 9.67 -0.05 11.13
CA PHE A 259 8.90 -1.26 11.36
C PHE A 259 8.30 -1.74 10.03
N ASP A 260 8.51 -3.01 9.71
CA ASP A 260 8.04 -3.67 8.49
C ASP A 260 7.15 -4.86 8.90
N PRO A 261 5.83 -4.64 9.03
CA PRO A 261 4.92 -5.66 9.49
C PRO A 261 4.74 -6.79 8.46
N ASP A 262 4.82 -8.03 8.93
CA ASP A 262 4.43 -9.19 8.12
C ASP A 262 2.90 -9.26 7.96
N PRO A 263 2.38 -9.61 6.78
CA PRO A 263 0.97 -9.91 6.62
C PRO A 263 0.55 -11.08 7.54
N ASN A 264 -0.58 -10.90 8.23
CA ASN A 264 -1.12 -11.93 9.11
C ASN A 264 -1.65 -13.13 8.26
N PRO A 265 -1.02 -14.31 8.34
CA PRO A 265 -1.36 -15.45 7.48
C PRO A 265 -2.69 -16.11 7.87
N VAL A 266 -3.26 -15.77 9.02
CA VAL A 266 -4.58 -16.29 9.46
C VAL A 266 -5.72 -15.51 8.77
N LEU A 267 -5.46 -14.24 8.41
CA LEU A 267 -6.44 -13.34 7.80
C LEU A 267 -6.23 -13.15 6.31
N GLY A 268 -5.29 -13.87 5.70
CA GLY A 268 -4.96 -13.77 4.28
C GLY A 268 -3.80 -14.70 3.92
N ALA A 269 -3.10 -14.36 2.84
CA ALA A 269 -1.91 -15.08 2.43
C ALA A 269 -0.67 -14.60 3.20
N PRO A 270 0.39 -15.43 3.34
CA PRO A 270 1.62 -15.05 4.04
C PRO A 270 2.52 -14.10 3.24
N GLY A 271 2.18 -13.85 1.98
CA GLY A 271 2.90 -12.94 1.08
C GLY A 271 1.96 -12.33 0.05
N THR A 272 2.45 -11.41 -0.73
CA THR A 272 1.68 -10.72 -1.77
C THR A 272 1.93 -11.25 -3.18
N TYR A 273 2.98 -12.05 -3.36
CA TYR A 273 3.40 -12.57 -4.67
C TYR A 273 3.75 -14.06 -4.57
N TRP A 274 3.38 -14.83 -5.59
CA TRP A 274 3.71 -16.26 -5.69
C TRP A 274 4.68 -16.52 -6.83
N TYR A 275 5.87 -17.01 -6.51
CA TYR A 275 6.92 -17.27 -7.50
C TYR A 275 7.72 -18.50 -7.16
N GLN A 276 8.04 -19.36 -8.16
CA GLN A 276 8.84 -20.57 -8.01
C GLN A 276 8.37 -21.51 -6.87
N ASN A 277 7.05 -21.66 -6.74
CA ASN A 277 6.40 -22.49 -5.72
C ASN A 277 6.61 -22.02 -4.27
N ASP A 278 6.85 -20.72 -4.08
CA ASP A 278 6.98 -20.13 -2.76
C ASP A 278 6.35 -18.72 -2.71
N TRP A 279 5.95 -18.29 -1.50
CA TRP A 279 5.49 -16.95 -1.26
C TRP A 279 6.65 -15.97 -1.18
N ASP A 280 6.48 -14.84 -1.82
CA ASP A 280 7.36 -13.68 -1.71
C ASP A 280 6.57 -12.45 -1.25
N ARG A 281 7.26 -11.44 -0.76
CA ARG A 281 6.71 -10.24 -0.17
C ARG A 281 7.36 -8.98 -0.75
N PRO A 282 7.22 -8.74 -2.07
CA PRO A 282 7.77 -7.54 -2.71
C PRO A 282 7.01 -6.27 -2.32
N ASP A 283 5.70 -6.39 -2.06
CA ASP A 283 4.86 -5.29 -1.57
C ASP A 283 5.04 -5.14 -0.07
N ARG A 284 5.46 -3.96 0.37
CA ARG A 284 5.85 -3.70 1.75
C ARG A 284 5.36 -2.35 2.22
N ALA A 285 5.20 -2.25 3.54
CA ALA A 285 4.92 -1.01 4.24
C ALA A 285 5.92 -0.82 5.36
N LEU A 286 6.72 0.24 5.29
CA LEU A 286 7.71 0.57 6.30
C LEU A 286 7.20 1.76 7.12
N LEU A 287 7.02 1.56 8.42
CA LEU A 287 6.42 2.52 9.33
C LEU A 287 7.47 3.14 10.24
N SER A 288 7.47 4.46 10.35
CA SER A 288 8.27 5.18 11.35
C SER A 288 7.70 4.96 12.76
N ARG A 289 8.48 5.35 13.77
CA ARG A 289 8.10 5.29 15.17
C ARG A 289 6.75 5.97 15.44
N GLY A 290 6.50 7.15 14.85
CA GLY A 290 5.26 7.89 15.03
C GLY A 290 3.98 7.19 14.53
N LEU A 291 4.10 6.08 13.78
CA LEU A 291 2.97 5.24 13.37
C LEU A 291 2.81 3.96 14.21
N ILE A 292 3.67 3.73 15.19
CA ILE A 292 3.66 2.51 16.01
C ILE A 292 3.69 2.76 17.51
N ASP A 293 4.07 3.96 17.95
CA ASP A 293 4.24 4.30 19.39
C ASP A 293 2.96 4.75 20.08
N GLY A 294 1.85 4.86 19.31
CA GLY A 294 0.55 5.14 19.88
C GLY A 294 0.11 6.60 19.90
N SER A 295 0.85 7.51 19.28
CA SER A 295 0.43 8.92 19.18
C SER A 295 -0.55 9.17 18.03
N GLY A 296 -1.87 9.08 18.28
CA GLY A 296 -2.95 9.36 17.33
C GLY A 296 -3.30 8.19 16.39
N LEU A 297 -2.34 7.38 15.93
CA LEU A 297 -2.56 6.18 15.12
C LEU A 297 -1.70 5.03 15.65
N VAL A 298 -2.30 3.85 15.73
CA VAL A 298 -1.60 2.61 16.09
C VAL A 298 -1.89 1.56 15.04
N LEU A 299 -0.86 0.98 14.43
CA LEU A 299 -1.04 -0.16 13.55
C LEU A 299 -1.57 -1.35 14.36
N GLU A 300 -2.75 -1.85 14.00
CA GLU A 300 -3.37 -3.03 14.59
C GLU A 300 -3.19 -4.27 13.73
N LEU A 301 -3.27 -4.10 12.41
CA LEU A 301 -3.29 -5.22 11.50
C LEU A 301 -2.55 -4.90 10.20
N CYS A 302 -1.76 -5.87 9.73
CA CYS A 302 -1.26 -5.97 8.38
C CYS A 302 -1.74 -7.31 7.80
N ARG A 303 -2.33 -7.31 6.60
CA ARG A 303 -2.82 -8.53 5.93
C ARG A 303 -2.85 -8.36 4.42
N THR A 304 -3.03 -9.44 3.70
CA THR A 304 -3.39 -9.37 2.27
C THR A 304 -4.88 -9.14 2.09
N GLY A 305 -5.26 -8.44 1.00
CA GLY A 305 -6.65 -8.12 0.68
C GLY A 305 -7.28 -9.13 -0.28
N ALA A 306 -8.61 -9.33 -0.14
CA ALA A 306 -9.50 -10.09 -1.05
C ALA A 306 -8.97 -11.45 -1.56
N PRO A 307 -8.32 -12.30 -0.72
CA PRO A 307 -7.73 -13.55 -1.20
C PRO A 307 -8.77 -14.52 -1.78
N GLU A 308 -10.03 -14.43 -1.36
CA GLU A 308 -11.14 -15.27 -1.85
C GLU A 308 -11.54 -14.93 -3.30
N ILE A 309 -11.29 -13.70 -3.74
CA ILE A 309 -11.62 -13.20 -5.07
C ILE A 309 -10.42 -13.34 -6.01
N ILE A 310 -9.32 -12.71 -5.62
CA ILE A 310 -8.11 -12.62 -6.44
C ILE A 310 -7.24 -13.87 -6.34
N GLY A 311 -7.37 -14.67 -5.29
CA GLY A 311 -6.63 -15.91 -5.07
C GLY A 311 -7.24 -17.12 -5.78
N ASP A 312 -6.42 -18.11 -6.11
CA ASP A 312 -6.86 -19.45 -6.46
C ASP A 312 -7.24 -20.27 -5.21
N THR A 313 -7.51 -21.56 -5.36
CA THR A 313 -7.88 -22.46 -4.26
C THR A 313 -6.80 -22.61 -3.18
N LEU A 314 -5.58 -22.17 -3.44
CA LEU A 314 -4.45 -22.13 -2.50
C LEU A 314 -4.15 -20.71 -2.03
N GLY A 315 -5.00 -19.73 -2.36
CA GLY A 315 -4.84 -18.32 -2.03
C GLY A 315 -3.78 -17.59 -2.90
N ARG A 316 -3.22 -18.24 -3.92
CA ARG A 316 -2.19 -17.64 -4.79
C ARG A 316 -2.84 -16.65 -5.77
N PRO A 317 -2.22 -15.50 -6.06
CA PRO A 317 -2.81 -14.48 -6.93
C PRO A 317 -3.09 -15.02 -8.34
N LYS A 318 -4.28 -14.75 -8.85
CA LYS A 318 -4.67 -15.04 -10.24
C LYS A 318 -4.27 -13.88 -11.14
N ARG A 319 -3.08 -13.99 -11.73
CA ARG A 319 -2.60 -12.97 -12.67
C ARG A 319 -3.58 -12.76 -13.81
N TRP A 320 -3.60 -11.55 -14.36
CA TRP A 320 -4.37 -11.23 -15.55
C TRP A 320 -3.76 -11.85 -16.82
N TYR A 321 -4.64 -12.38 -17.67
CA TYR A 321 -4.32 -12.88 -19.01
C TYR A 321 -5.26 -12.24 -20.03
N SER A 322 -4.74 -11.37 -20.91
CA SER A 322 -5.53 -10.61 -21.89
C SER A 322 -6.17 -11.53 -22.94
N ASP A 323 -5.48 -12.59 -23.34
CA ASP A 323 -5.97 -13.59 -24.30
C ASP A 323 -7.17 -14.40 -23.80
N LYS A 324 -7.32 -14.52 -22.46
CA LYS A 324 -8.41 -15.22 -21.80
C LYS A 324 -9.42 -14.31 -21.15
N GLU A 325 -9.10 -13.02 -21.04
CA GLU A 325 -9.89 -12.00 -20.33
C GLU A 325 -10.23 -12.39 -18.88
N GLU A 326 -9.33 -13.09 -18.24
CA GLU A 326 -9.52 -13.62 -16.89
C GLU A 326 -8.34 -13.28 -15.96
N GLY A 327 -8.62 -13.38 -14.64
CA GLY A 327 -7.67 -13.04 -13.59
C GLY A 327 -7.84 -11.62 -13.08
N TYR A 328 -6.85 -11.17 -12.33
CA TYR A 328 -6.85 -9.87 -11.64
C TYR A 328 -5.47 -9.23 -11.66
N SER A 329 -4.53 -9.76 -10.87
CA SER A 329 -3.13 -9.35 -10.80
C SER A 329 -2.30 -10.52 -10.32
N ASP A 330 -1.01 -10.51 -10.61
CA ASP A 330 -0.02 -11.43 -10.05
C ASP A 330 0.44 -11.04 -8.63
N HIS A 331 -0.10 -9.92 -8.08
CA HIS A 331 0.07 -9.50 -6.71
C HIS A 331 -1.27 -9.50 -5.95
N LEU A 332 -1.25 -9.85 -4.66
CA LEU A 332 -2.33 -9.58 -3.72
C LEU A 332 -2.17 -8.18 -3.14
N PRO A 333 -3.27 -7.47 -2.85
CA PRO A 333 -3.19 -6.20 -2.11
C PRO A 333 -2.55 -6.37 -0.73
N LEU A 334 -1.76 -5.40 -0.30
CA LEU A 334 -1.32 -5.24 1.08
C LEU A 334 -2.23 -4.24 1.79
N VAL A 335 -2.83 -4.65 2.90
CA VAL A 335 -3.77 -3.84 3.69
C VAL A 335 -3.22 -3.60 5.08
N LEU A 336 -3.23 -2.34 5.50
CA LEU A 336 -2.90 -1.89 6.85
C LEU A 336 -4.16 -1.30 7.50
N GLU A 337 -4.43 -1.70 8.74
CA GLU A 337 -5.53 -1.17 9.54
C GLU A 337 -4.95 -0.51 10.80
N PHE A 338 -5.26 0.76 10.96
CA PHE A 338 -4.82 1.56 12.09
C PHE A 338 -6.03 1.89 12.96
N ARG A 339 -5.86 1.78 14.28
CA ARG A 339 -6.79 2.34 15.23
C ARG A 339 -6.46 3.80 15.47
N VAL A 340 -7.47 4.65 15.37
CA VAL A 340 -7.38 6.07 15.72
C VAL A 340 -7.53 6.21 17.23
N GLN A 341 -6.51 6.74 17.88
CA GLN A 341 -6.60 7.08 19.30
C GLN A 341 -7.22 8.46 19.43
N ASN A 342 -8.25 8.58 20.25
CA ASN A 342 -8.76 9.89 20.67
C ASN A 342 -7.72 10.50 21.64
N GLU A 343 -7.35 11.77 21.38
CA GLU A 343 -6.57 12.56 22.34
C GLU A 343 -7.33 12.76 23.64
#